data_ad5be84c8fc16433dce47f5bced237bd
#
_entry.id   ad5be84c8fc16433dce47f5bced237bd
#
_cell.length_a   1.000
_cell.length_b   1.000
_cell.length_c   1.000
_cell.angle_alpha   90.00
_cell.angle_beta   90.00
_cell.angle_gamma   90.00
#
_symmetry.space_group_name_H-M   'P 1'
#
loop_
_entity.id
_entity.type
_entity.pdbx_description
1 polymer ?
#
loop_
_entity_poly.entity_id
_entity_poly.type
_entity_poly.pdbx_seq_one_letter_code
_entity_poly.pdbx_strand_id
1 'polypeptide(L)'
;DNAAAWLENANLRELSDKYNVAFVMPEVQRSFYTDMAFGLDYYTFISEELPKMVSSLFKFSEKREDTAIMGLSMGGYGAFKIGMRNPDKFSKIGGFSTVCDVKAAMKDTDNVTFTEREKISVLGNEQRLSDNDNLYFIAEEFSKSSFKTEIYFSCGEDDFLLLMNKDYAEHLKNLEIPHSFEMWEGIHNWKFWRESLDKALEKFFG
;
A
#
# COMPACT_ATOMS: atom_id res chain seq x y z
N ASP A 1 13.37 0.35 2.20
CA ASP A 1 13.63 -0.70 1.22
C ASP A 1 13.22 -0.22 -0.17
N ASN A 2 13.57 -0.98 -1.19
CA ASN A 2 13.34 -0.67 -2.60
C ASN A 2 12.68 -1.86 -3.31
N ALA A 3 12.41 -1.73 -4.61
CA ALA A 3 11.80 -2.79 -5.40
C ALA A 3 12.61 -4.11 -5.40
N ALA A 4 13.94 -4.04 -5.38
CA ALA A 4 14.81 -5.22 -5.36
C ALA A 4 14.69 -6.03 -4.06
N ALA A 5 14.37 -5.38 -2.94
CA ALA A 5 14.21 -6.05 -1.65
C ALA A 5 13.10 -7.12 -1.68
N TRP A 6 12.07 -6.97 -2.50
CA TRP A 6 11.06 -7.99 -2.72
C TRP A 6 11.63 -9.27 -3.34
N LEU A 7 12.52 -9.13 -4.34
CA LEU A 7 13.18 -10.27 -4.98
C LEU A 7 14.15 -10.98 -4.04
N GLU A 8 14.79 -10.24 -3.17
CA GLU A 8 15.80 -10.78 -2.23
C GLU A 8 15.14 -11.48 -1.03
N ASN A 9 13.97 -11.01 -0.59
CA ASN A 9 13.37 -11.43 0.66
C ASN A 9 12.08 -12.22 0.52
N ALA A 10 11.40 -12.20 -0.62
CA ALA A 10 10.19 -12.96 -0.86
C ALA A 10 10.37 -13.96 -2.01
N ASN A 11 9.78 -15.14 -1.89
CA ASN A 11 9.86 -16.18 -2.92
C ASN A 11 8.89 -15.89 -4.07
N LEU A 12 9.00 -14.69 -4.69
CA LEU A 12 8.02 -14.21 -5.67
C LEU A 12 7.84 -15.15 -6.86
N ARG A 13 8.91 -15.85 -7.30
CA ARG A 13 8.80 -16.82 -8.38
C ARG A 13 7.88 -17.98 -8.02
N GLU A 14 8.07 -18.57 -6.84
CA GLU A 14 7.25 -19.68 -6.36
C GLU A 14 5.79 -19.26 -6.16
N LEU A 15 5.58 -18.04 -5.62
CA LEU A 15 4.26 -17.46 -5.45
C LEU A 15 3.59 -17.16 -6.80
N SER A 16 4.35 -16.66 -7.78
CA SER A 16 3.87 -16.45 -9.14
C SER A 16 3.39 -17.76 -9.77
N ASP A 17 4.16 -18.81 -9.66
CA ASP A 17 3.80 -20.14 -10.19
C ASP A 17 2.59 -20.72 -9.45
N LYS A 18 2.53 -20.60 -8.12
CA LYS A 18 1.45 -21.14 -7.27
C LYS A 18 0.10 -20.47 -7.56
N TYR A 19 0.08 -19.16 -7.66
CA TYR A 19 -1.17 -18.37 -7.80
C TYR A 19 -1.45 -17.90 -9.22
N ASN A 20 -0.57 -18.22 -10.16
CA ASN A 20 -0.66 -17.78 -11.56
C ASN A 20 -0.78 -16.25 -11.69
N VAL A 21 0.05 -15.51 -10.95
CA VAL A 21 0.09 -14.04 -10.91
C VAL A 21 1.44 -13.50 -11.36
N ALA A 22 1.44 -12.31 -11.96
CA ALA A 22 2.64 -11.55 -12.24
C ALA A 22 2.84 -10.45 -11.20
N PHE A 23 4.07 -10.27 -10.73
CA PHE A 23 4.43 -9.20 -9.80
C PHE A 23 5.10 -8.05 -10.54
N VAL A 24 4.60 -6.84 -10.32
CA VAL A 24 5.21 -5.59 -10.80
C VAL A 24 5.63 -4.77 -9.59
N MET A 25 6.91 -4.51 -9.44
CA MET A 25 7.49 -3.86 -8.27
C MET A 25 8.16 -2.55 -8.69
N PRO A 26 7.43 -1.44 -8.69
CA PRO A 26 8.01 -0.14 -9.05
C PRO A 26 8.90 0.43 -7.96
N GLU A 27 9.91 1.22 -8.37
CA GLU A 27 10.70 2.03 -7.46
C GLU A 27 10.07 3.42 -7.32
N VAL A 28 9.76 3.81 -6.10
CA VAL A 28 9.12 5.10 -5.81
C VAL A 28 9.87 5.93 -4.77
N GLN A 29 11.06 5.49 -4.38
CA GLN A 29 11.86 6.16 -3.35
C GLN A 29 11.07 6.41 -2.05
N ARG A 30 11.28 7.54 -1.39
CA ARG A 30 10.56 7.94 -0.16
C ARG A 30 9.45 8.97 -0.45
N SER A 31 8.74 8.79 -1.57
CA SER A 31 7.72 9.72 -2.08
C SER A 31 6.37 9.63 -1.39
N PHE A 32 6.12 8.60 -0.59
CA PHE A 32 4.77 8.25 -0.13
C PHE A 32 3.76 8.13 -1.28
N TYR A 33 4.22 7.64 -2.45
CA TYR A 33 3.33 7.48 -3.61
C TYR A 33 2.53 8.75 -3.93
N THR A 34 3.17 9.90 -3.75
CA THR A 34 2.56 11.23 -3.97
C THR A 34 3.15 11.85 -5.22
N ASP A 35 2.36 12.61 -5.96
CA ASP A 35 2.89 13.55 -6.92
C ASP A 35 3.55 14.66 -6.10
N MET A 36 4.87 14.61 -6.02
CA MET A 36 5.63 15.37 -5.05
C MET A 36 5.59 16.86 -5.38
N ALA A 37 5.53 17.70 -4.35
CA ALA A 37 5.58 19.15 -4.55
C ALA A 37 6.88 19.61 -5.23
N PHE A 38 8.00 18.94 -4.93
CA PHE A 38 9.31 19.18 -5.54
C PHE A 38 9.99 17.83 -5.83
N GLY A 39 9.49 17.10 -6.86
CA GLY A 39 9.99 15.78 -7.21
C GLY A 39 9.29 15.23 -8.45
N LEU A 40 9.11 13.90 -8.46
CA LEU A 40 8.42 13.19 -9.54
C LEU A 40 6.97 12.90 -9.15
N ASP A 41 6.13 12.67 -10.16
CA ASP A 41 4.70 12.41 -10.02
C ASP A 41 4.44 10.90 -9.80
N TYR A 42 4.81 10.41 -8.61
CA TYR A 42 4.76 8.97 -8.31
C TYR A 42 3.34 8.40 -8.20
N TYR A 43 2.36 9.20 -7.74
CA TYR A 43 0.97 8.75 -7.76
C TYR A 43 0.50 8.54 -9.20
N THR A 44 0.71 9.51 -10.07
CA THR A 44 0.38 9.46 -11.50
C THR A 44 1.12 8.32 -12.19
N PHE A 45 2.42 8.16 -11.90
CA PHE A 45 3.20 7.07 -12.44
C PHE A 45 2.59 5.69 -12.13
N ILE A 46 2.30 5.40 -10.85
CA ILE A 46 1.80 4.08 -10.44
C ILE A 46 0.35 3.85 -10.88
N SER A 47 -0.50 4.87 -10.78
CA SER A 47 -1.94 4.72 -11.06
C SER A 47 -2.29 4.78 -12.54
N GLU A 48 -1.47 5.44 -13.38
CA GLU A 48 -1.80 5.73 -14.77
C GLU A 48 -0.75 5.21 -15.78
N GLU A 49 0.53 5.51 -15.56
CA GLU A 49 1.56 5.26 -16.56
C GLU A 49 2.07 3.83 -16.52
N LEU A 50 2.40 3.33 -15.33
CA LEU A 50 2.93 1.99 -15.14
C LEU A 50 1.99 0.90 -15.66
N PRO A 51 0.68 0.90 -15.38
CA PRO A 51 -0.24 -0.10 -15.93
C PRO A 51 -0.23 -0.11 -17.47
N LYS A 52 -0.27 1.06 -18.11
CA LYS A 52 -0.22 1.18 -19.58
C LYS A 52 1.10 0.68 -20.16
N MET A 53 2.22 1.00 -19.50
CA MET A 53 3.54 0.54 -19.92
C MET A 53 3.65 -0.98 -19.82
N VAL A 54 3.23 -1.55 -18.69
CA VAL A 54 3.34 -2.99 -18.45
C VAL A 54 2.43 -3.78 -19.40
N SER A 55 1.18 -3.34 -19.62
CA SER A 55 0.25 -4.00 -20.55
C SER A 55 0.72 -3.90 -22.01
N SER A 56 1.46 -2.87 -22.39
CA SER A 56 2.07 -2.78 -23.72
C SER A 56 3.21 -3.77 -23.96
N LEU A 57 3.89 -4.20 -22.90
CA LEU A 57 5.08 -5.07 -22.97
C LEU A 57 4.76 -6.54 -22.70
N PHE A 58 3.77 -6.83 -21.89
CA PHE A 58 3.45 -8.17 -21.41
C PHE A 58 1.98 -8.51 -21.63
N LYS A 59 1.70 -9.77 -21.90
CA LYS A 59 0.33 -10.28 -22.03
C LYS A 59 -0.13 -10.86 -20.70
N PHE A 60 -0.97 -10.14 -19.99
CA PHE A 60 -1.69 -10.61 -18.79
C PHE A 60 -3.10 -10.03 -18.76
N SER A 61 -3.91 -10.45 -17.83
CA SER A 61 -5.26 -9.91 -17.68
C SER A 61 -5.22 -8.44 -17.25
N GLU A 62 -5.99 -7.62 -17.93
CA GLU A 62 -6.23 -6.21 -17.55
C GLU A 62 -7.57 -6.04 -16.82
N LYS A 63 -8.25 -7.16 -16.53
CA LYS A 63 -9.52 -7.11 -15.84
C LYS A 63 -9.33 -6.68 -14.39
N ARG A 64 -10.25 -5.86 -13.93
CA ARG A 64 -10.26 -5.38 -12.54
C ARG A 64 -10.22 -6.54 -11.53
N GLU A 65 -11.03 -7.59 -11.75
CA GLU A 65 -11.12 -8.75 -10.87
C GLU A 65 -9.81 -9.53 -10.73
N ASP A 66 -8.92 -9.42 -11.70
CA ASP A 66 -7.61 -10.07 -11.72
C ASP A 66 -6.48 -9.16 -11.22
N THR A 67 -6.81 -7.91 -10.86
CA THR A 67 -5.81 -6.89 -10.50
C THR A 67 -5.83 -6.59 -9.01
N ALA A 68 -4.68 -6.75 -8.37
CA ALA A 68 -4.44 -6.41 -6.97
C ALA A 68 -3.35 -5.35 -6.83
N ILE A 69 -3.43 -4.56 -5.76
CA ILE A 69 -2.35 -3.69 -5.32
C ILE A 69 -2.02 -4.00 -3.87
N MET A 70 -0.74 -4.26 -3.59
CA MET A 70 -0.30 -4.67 -2.26
C MET A 70 1.03 -4.02 -1.91
N GLY A 71 1.29 -3.86 -0.62
CA GLY A 71 2.57 -3.32 -0.19
C GLY A 71 2.79 -3.40 1.31
N LEU A 72 4.05 -3.20 1.72
CA LEU A 72 4.47 -3.18 3.13
C LEU A 72 4.81 -1.75 3.56
N SER A 73 4.58 -1.42 4.82
CA SER A 73 4.98 -0.15 5.43
C SER A 73 4.48 1.06 4.62
N MET A 74 5.38 1.89 4.07
CA MET A 74 5.06 2.95 3.12
C MET A 74 4.35 2.40 1.87
N GLY A 75 4.72 1.19 1.40
CA GLY A 75 4.05 0.52 0.28
C GLY A 75 2.61 0.12 0.61
N GLY A 76 2.32 -0.24 1.86
CA GLY A 76 0.96 -0.46 2.34
C GLY A 76 0.11 0.81 2.24
N TYR A 77 0.67 1.95 2.66
CA TYR A 77 0.02 3.25 2.45
C TYR A 77 -0.28 3.50 0.96
N GLY A 78 0.72 3.28 0.09
CA GLY A 78 0.54 3.43 -1.36
C GLY A 78 -0.55 2.52 -1.92
N ALA A 79 -0.59 1.26 -1.47
CA ALA A 79 -1.62 0.29 -1.88
C ALA A 79 -3.03 0.74 -1.49
N PHE A 80 -3.23 1.19 -0.26
CA PHE A 80 -4.52 1.74 0.19
C PHE A 80 -4.90 3.00 -0.56
N LYS A 81 -3.99 3.98 -0.63
CA LYS A 81 -4.21 5.25 -1.32
C LYS A 81 -4.62 5.05 -2.78
N ILE A 82 -3.83 4.29 -3.53
CA ILE A 82 -4.04 4.10 -4.96
C ILE A 82 -5.24 3.19 -5.20
N GLY A 83 -5.36 2.09 -4.46
CA GLY A 83 -6.45 1.14 -4.62
C GLY A 83 -7.82 1.74 -4.30
N MET A 84 -7.95 2.49 -3.21
CA MET A 84 -9.21 3.14 -2.84
C MET A 84 -9.58 4.33 -3.73
N ARG A 85 -8.58 5.05 -4.26
CA ARG A 85 -8.83 6.15 -5.21
C ARG A 85 -9.11 5.68 -6.63
N ASN A 86 -8.77 4.43 -6.97
CA ASN A 86 -9.01 3.82 -8.28
C ASN A 86 -9.74 2.48 -8.13
N PRO A 87 -10.92 2.45 -7.50
CA PRO A 87 -11.63 1.19 -7.25
C PRO A 87 -12.16 0.54 -8.53
N ASP A 88 -12.17 1.27 -9.63
CA ASP A 88 -12.47 0.79 -10.98
C ASP A 88 -11.32 -0.03 -11.59
N LYS A 89 -10.09 0.13 -11.10
CA LYS A 89 -8.89 -0.57 -11.58
C LYS A 89 -8.49 -1.75 -10.69
N PHE A 90 -8.69 -1.63 -9.38
CA PHE A 90 -8.23 -2.61 -8.39
C PHE A 90 -9.38 -3.25 -7.64
N SER A 91 -9.50 -4.57 -7.72
CA SER A 91 -10.49 -5.33 -6.95
C SER A 91 -9.98 -5.82 -5.61
N LYS A 92 -8.67 -5.75 -5.40
CA LYS A 92 -7.98 -6.29 -4.22
C LYS A 92 -6.94 -5.32 -3.71
N ILE A 93 -6.94 -5.03 -2.40
CA ILE A 93 -5.99 -4.14 -1.73
C ILE A 93 -5.37 -4.89 -0.55
N GLY A 94 -4.04 -4.97 -0.53
CA GLY A 94 -3.29 -5.61 0.56
C GLY A 94 -2.31 -4.65 1.24
N GLY A 95 -2.28 -4.64 2.58
CA GLY A 95 -1.35 -3.84 3.36
C GLY A 95 -0.66 -4.63 4.47
N PHE A 96 0.66 -4.49 4.60
CA PHE A 96 1.44 -5.21 5.62
C PHE A 96 2.19 -4.20 6.48
N SER A 97 1.92 -4.15 7.79
CA SER A 97 2.47 -3.12 8.68
C SER A 97 2.33 -1.71 8.08
N THR A 98 1.11 -1.35 7.72
CA THR A 98 0.81 -0.18 6.89
C THR A 98 1.04 1.13 7.63
N VAL A 99 1.66 2.10 6.96
CA VAL A 99 1.66 3.50 7.42
C VAL A 99 0.30 4.12 7.09
N CYS A 100 -0.62 4.15 8.04
CA CYS A 100 -1.97 4.69 7.81
C CYS A 100 -2.06 6.22 8.03
N ASP A 101 -1.10 6.81 8.74
CA ASP A 101 -0.99 8.26 8.96
C ASP A 101 0.41 8.76 8.57
N VAL A 102 0.50 9.42 7.42
CA VAL A 102 1.74 9.97 6.89
C VAL A 102 2.31 11.07 7.79
N LYS A 103 1.45 11.91 8.39
CA LYS A 103 1.92 12.98 9.27
C LYS A 103 2.54 12.43 10.54
N ALA A 104 1.93 11.39 11.11
CA ALA A 104 2.49 10.72 12.27
C ALA A 104 3.80 10.01 11.92
N ALA A 105 3.87 9.35 10.76
CA ALA A 105 5.07 8.67 10.30
C ALA A 105 6.23 9.61 9.95
N MET A 106 5.94 10.83 9.48
CA MET A 106 6.96 11.84 9.16
C MET A 106 7.46 12.63 10.37
N LYS A 107 6.87 12.45 11.56
CA LYS A 107 7.48 12.95 12.79
C LYS A 107 8.75 12.15 13.07
N ASP A 108 9.77 12.84 13.57
CA ASP A 108 11.01 12.17 13.97
C ASP A 108 10.69 11.14 15.06
N THR A 109 10.99 9.89 14.75
CA THR A 109 10.84 8.76 15.65
C THR A 109 12.16 7.99 15.71
N ASP A 110 12.36 7.20 16.74
CA ASP A 110 13.54 6.35 16.86
C ASP A 110 13.63 5.28 15.75
N ASN A 111 12.51 5.03 15.06
CA ASN A 111 12.41 3.98 14.05
C ASN A 111 12.65 4.47 12.63
N VAL A 112 12.17 5.68 12.28
CA VAL A 112 12.32 6.25 10.95
C VAL A 112 12.48 7.76 11.05
N THR A 113 13.54 8.28 10.43
CA THR A 113 13.81 9.72 10.38
C THR A 113 13.59 10.26 8.98
N PHE A 114 12.84 11.35 8.87
CA PHE A 114 12.69 12.15 7.66
C PHE A 114 13.33 13.51 7.83
N THR A 115 14.24 13.85 6.94
CA THR A 115 14.82 15.19 6.90
C THR A 115 13.77 16.23 6.50
N GLU A 116 13.94 17.46 6.95
CA GLU A 116 13.07 18.59 6.53
C GLU A 116 13.02 18.74 5.01
N ARG A 117 14.14 18.48 4.33
CA ARG A 117 14.19 18.53 2.87
C ARG A 117 13.29 17.44 2.23
N GLU A 118 13.27 16.23 2.76
CA GLU A 118 12.39 15.16 2.29
C GLU A 118 10.92 15.52 2.51
N LYS A 119 10.57 16.02 3.70
CA LYS A 119 9.21 16.46 4.02
C LYS A 119 8.73 17.55 3.07
N ILE A 120 9.57 18.57 2.85
CA ILE A 120 9.29 19.66 1.91
C ILE A 120 9.19 19.14 0.46
N SER A 121 10.05 18.22 0.06
CA SER A 121 10.01 17.66 -1.30
C SER A 121 8.70 16.93 -1.58
N VAL A 122 8.16 16.21 -0.61
CA VAL A 122 6.89 15.48 -0.75
C VAL A 122 5.68 16.41 -0.58
N LEU A 123 5.63 17.18 0.50
CA LEU A 123 4.43 17.91 0.96
C LEU A 123 4.42 19.41 0.61
N GLY A 124 5.49 19.93 0.03
CA GLY A 124 5.66 21.36 -0.21
C GLY A 124 6.14 22.13 1.03
N ASN A 125 6.39 23.42 0.86
CA ASN A 125 6.94 24.29 1.91
C ASN A 125 6.05 24.38 3.16
N GLU A 126 4.73 24.31 2.98
CA GLU A 126 3.76 24.33 4.09
C GLU A 126 3.62 22.98 4.79
N GLN A 127 4.25 21.93 4.28
CA GLN A 127 4.17 20.55 4.74
C GLN A 127 2.71 20.11 5.02
N ARG A 128 1.81 20.52 4.12
CA ARG A 128 0.38 20.22 4.24
C ARG A 128 0.04 18.96 3.48
N LEU A 129 -0.45 17.97 4.19
CA LEU A 129 -1.02 16.79 3.57
C LEU A 129 -2.36 17.15 2.91
N SER A 130 -2.50 16.85 1.62
CA SER A 130 -3.77 17.04 0.92
C SER A 130 -4.78 15.96 1.34
N ASP A 131 -6.07 16.23 1.14
CA ASP A 131 -7.13 15.24 1.40
C ASP A 131 -6.91 13.97 0.56
N ASN A 132 -6.42 14.14 -0.68
CA ASN A 132 -6.07 13.04 -1.58
C ASN A 132 -4.89 12.18 -1.11
N ASP A 133 -4.17 12.61 -0.09
CA ASP A 133 -3.03 11.91 0.52
C ASP A 133 -3.33 11.46 1.95
N ASN A 134 -4.52 11.75 2.46
CA ASN A 134 -4.96 11.34 3.80
C ASN A 134 -5.82 10.08 3.69
N LEU A 135 -5.32 8.94 4.19
CA LEU A 135 -6.04 7.65 4.09
C LEU A 135 -7.40 7.67 4.79
N TYR A 136 -7.58 8.42 5.86
CA TYR A 136 -8.86 8.54 6.54
C TYR A 136 -9.90 9.24 5.66
N PHE A 137 -9.53 10.34 5.03
CA PHE A 137 -10.40 11.02 4.07
C PHE A 137 -10.67 10.17 2.83
N ILE A 138 -9.62 9.51 2.30
CA ILE A 138 -9.75 8.60 1.14
C ILE A 138 -10.73 7.46 1.45
N ALA A 139 -10.70 6.89 2.66
CA ALA A 139 -11.64 5.86 3.09
C ALA A 139 -13.08 6.38 3.16
N GLU A 140 -13.29 7.62 3.65
CA GLU A 140 -14.62 8.27 3.65
C GLU A 140 -15.16 8.45 2.23
N GLU A 141 -14.34 8.86 1.27
CA GLU A 141 -14.76 8.96 -0.13
C GLU A 141 -14.98 7.58 -0.77
N PHE A 142 -14.12 6.60 -0.46
CA PHE A 142 -14.25 5.23 -0.95
C PHE A 142 -15.53 4.54 -0.43
N SER A 143 -15.96 4.83 0.80
CA SER A 143 -17.21 4.27 1.37
C SER A 143 -18.47 4.62 0.55
N LYS A 144 -18.40 5.68 -0.24
CA LYS A 144 -19.49 6.11 -1.14
C LYS A 144 -19.47 5.40 -2.50
N SER A 145 -18.41 4.62 -2.77
CA SER A 145 -18.24 3.89 -4.02
C SER A 145 -19.14 2.67 -4.10
N SER A 146 -19.67 2.39 -5.29
CA SER A 146 -20.41 1.17 -5.58
C SER A 146 -19.52 -0.05 -5.87
N PHE A 147 -18.22 0.14 -6.04
CA PHE A 147 -17.28 -0.93 -6.31
C PHE A 147 -17.03 -1.78 -5.06
N LYS A 148 -17.12 -3.09 -5.21
CA LYS A 148 -16.75 -4.04 -4.15
C LYS A 148 -15.27 -4.37 -4.31
N THR A 149 -14.45 -3.93 -3.37
CA THR A 149 -13.02 -4.22 -3.32
C THR A 149 -12.72 -5.06 -2.09
N GLU A 150 -11.99 -6.13 -2.27
CA GLU A 150 -11.53 -6.99 -1.18
C GLU A 150 -10.31 -6.35 -0.52
N ILE A 151 -10.38 -6.10 0.77
CA ILE A 151 -9.32 -5.45 1.54
C ILE A 151 -8.80 -6.41 2.60
N TYR A 152 -7.49 -6.65 2.56
CA TYR A 152 -6.77 -7.42 3.56
C TYR A 152 -5.56 -6.65 4.06
N PHE A 153 -5.37 -6.59 5.37
CA PHE A 153 -4.12 -6.06 5.91
C PHE A 153 -3.76 -6.73 7.24
N SER A 154 -2.48 -6.62 7.59
CA SER A 154 -1.93 -7.27 8.76
C SER A 154 -0.85 -6.43 9.41
N CYS A 155 -0.64 -6.64 10.72
CA CYS A 155 0.42 -5.99 11.47
C CYS A 155 0.92 -6.91 12.59
N GLY A 156 2.23 -6.93 12.82
CA GLY A 156 2.82 -7.70 13.91
C GLY A 156 2.42 -7.15 15.28
N GLU A 157 2.26 -8.04 16.27
CA GLU A 157 1.87 -7.64 17.63
C GLU A 157 2.92 -6.79 18.35
N ASP A 158 4.18 -6.92 17.95
CA ASP A 158 5.29 -6.09 18.45
C ASP A 158 5.78 -5.06 17.43
N ASP A 159 5.00 -4.79 16.38
CA ASP A 159 5.30 -3.77 15.38
C ASP A 159 4.96 -2.37 15.91
N PHE A 160 5.87 -1.41 15.74
CA PHE A 160 5.67 -0.03 16.18
C PHE A 160 4.50 0.68 15.47
N LEU A 161 4.01 0.15 14.34
CA LEU A 161 2.83 0.63 13.62
C LEU A 161 1.53 -0.05 14.06
N LEU A 162 1.56 -0.97 15.04
CA LEU A 162 0.38 -1.74 15.41
C LEU A 162 -0.81 -0.86 15.81
N LEU A 163 -0.61 0.14 16.65
CA LEU A 163 -1.70 1.02 17.09
C LEU A 163 -2.29 1.77 15.90
N MET A 164 -1.46 2.29 15.02
CA MET A 164 -1.90 2.99 13.81
C MET A 164 -2.74 2.07 12.90
N ASN A 165 -2.38 0.81 12.76
CA ASN A 165 -3.15 -0.17 11.97
C ASN A 165 -4.47 -0.54 12.65
N LYS A 166 -4.52 -0.69 13.98
CA LYS A 166 -5.74 -0.91 14.75
C LYS A 166 -6.73 0.26 14.63
N ASP A 167 -6.23 1.48 14.77
CA ASP A 167 -7.05 2.70 14.66
C ASP A 167 -7.64 2.81 13.24
N TYR A 168 -6.86 2.47 12.22
CA TYR A 168 -7.35 2.48 10.84
C TYR A 168 -8.36 1.36 10.57
N ALA A 169 -8.17 0.16 11.13
CA ALA A 169 -9.17 -0.91 11.05
C ALA A 169 -10.51 -0.50 11.68
N GLU A 170 -10.48 0.13 12.85
CA GLU A 170 -11.69 0.64 13.49
C GLU A 170 -12.36 1.76 12.67
N HIS A 171 -11.56 2.62 12.03
CA HIS A 171 -12.07 3.65 11.11
C HIS A 171 -12.78 3.03 9.91
N LEU A 172 -12.20 2.03 9.26
CA LEU A 172 -12.83 1.31 8.14
C LEU A 172 -14.14 0.62 8.58
N LYS A 173 -14.13 0.03 9.76
CA LYS A 173 -15.33 -0.60 10.34
C LYS A 173 -16.45 0.42 10.61
N ASN A 174 -16.12 1.59 11.14
CA ASN A 174 -17.07 2.67 11.37
C ASN A 174 -17.67 3.23 10.08
N LEU A 175 -16.96 3.13 8.97
CA LEU A 175 -17.42 3.47 7.62
C LEU A 175 -18.14 2.31 6.92
N GLU A 176 -18.34 1.18 7.61
CA GLU A 176 -18.95 -0.03 7.06
C GLU A 176 -18.23 -0.57 5.82
N ILE A 177 -16.91 -0.30 5.68
CA ILE A 177 -16.07 -0.82 4.61
C ILE A 177 -15.64 -2.26 4.95
N PRO A 178 -16.08 -3.27 4.17
CA PRO A 178 -15.67 -4.65 4.42
C PRO A 178 -14.16 -4.83 4.29
N HIS A 179 -13.54 -5.38 5.32
CA HIS A 179 -12.11 -5.66 5.33
C HIS A 179 -11.77 -6.83 6.26
N SER A 180 -10.57 -7.37 6.09
CA SER A 180 -9.96 -8.32 7.01
C SER A 180 -8.69 -7.72 7.58
N PHE A 181 -8.62 -7.59 8.90
CA PHE A 181 -7.41 -7.18 9.61
C PHE A 181 -6.95 -8.31 10.51
N GLU A 182 -5.71 -8.74 10.34
CA GLU A 182 -5.11 -9.84 11.12
C GLU A 182 -3.86 -9.36 11.86
N MET A 183 -3.66 -9.93 13.04
CA MET A 183 -2.48 -9.69 13.87
C MET A 183 -1.96 -11.03 14.39
N TRP A 184 -0.64 -11.16 14.45
CA TRP A 184 0.04 -12.30 15.09
C TRP A 184 1.43 -11.87 15.54
N GLU A 185 2.10 -12.74 16.28
CA GLU A 185 3.47 -12.51 16.78
C GLU A 185 4.41 -12.09 15.63
N GLY A 186 5.03 -10.91 15.77
CA GLY A 186 5.96 -10.38 14.77
C GLY A 186 6.26 -8.91 14.96
N ILE A 187 7.31 -8.48 14.29
CA ILE A 187 7.81 -7.11 14.29
C ILE A 187 7.89 -6.58 12.86
N HIS A 188 8.29 -5.31 12.70
CA HIS A 188 8.43 -4.62 11.40
C HIS A 188 9.60 -5.18 10.57
N ASN A 189 9.45 -6.38 9.98
CA ASN A 189 10.51 -7.03 9.23
C ASN A 189 10.00 -7.98 8.14
N TRP A 190 10.93 -8.44 7.29
CA TRP A 190 10.65 -9.33 6.17
C TRP A 190 10.14 -10.71 6.56
N LYS A 191 10.43 -11.23 7.76
CA LYS A 191 9.86 -12.50 8.23
C LYS A 191 8.34 -12.37 8.32
N PHE A 192 7.85 -11.30 8.94
CA PHE A 192 6.43 -11.03 9.07
C PHE A 192 5.78 -10.75 7.71
N TRP A 193 6.42 -9.91 6.88
CA TRP A 193 5.84 -9.50 5.59
C TRP A 193 5.75 -10.61 4.55
N ARG A 194 6.65 -11.59 4.57
CA ARG A 194 6.53 -12.80 3.73
C ARG A 194 5.29 -13.60 4.06
N GLU A 195 5.04 -13.84 5.34
CA GLU A 195 3.86 -14.55 5.80
C GLU A 195 2.58 -13.75 5.48
N SER A 196 2.61 -12.44 5.64
CA SER A 196 1.52 -11.54 5.27
C SER A 196 1.19 -11.60 3.78
N LEU A 197 2.22 -11.65 2.92
CA LEU A 197 2.04 -11.77 1.47
C LEU A 197 1.42 -13.11 1.09
N ASP A 198 1.88 -14.22 1.69
CA ASP A 198 1.32 -15.55 1.45
C ASP A 198 -0.17 -15.60 1.80
N LYS A 199 -0.55 -15.09 2.98
CA LYS A 199 -1.95 -15.02 3.43
C LYS A 199 -2.80 -14.14 2.51
N ALA A 200 -2.27 -13.00 2.07
CA ALA A 200 -2.97 -12.11 1.15
C ALA A 200 -3.21 -12.79 -0.22
N LEU A 201 -2.20 -13.45 -0.77
CA LEU A 201 -2.31 -14.15 -2.05
C LEU A 201 -3.28 -15.35 -1.97
N GLU A 202 -3.23 -16.13 -0.90
CA GLU A 202 -4.18 -17.21 -0.66
C GLU A 202 -5.62 -16.70 -0.61
N LYS A 203 -5.84 -15.57 0.07
CA LYS A 203 -7.16 -14.95 0.18
C LYS A 203 -7.66 -14.40 -1.14
N PHE A 204 -6.78 -13.81 -1.94
CA PHE A 204 -7.15 -13.09 -3.16
C PHE A 204 -7.20 -13.99 -4.41
N PHE A 205 -6.41 -15.06 -4.45
CA PHE A 205 -6.19 -15.87 -5.64
C PHE A 205 -6.18 -17.38 -5.37
N GLY A 206 -6.39 -17.82 -4.10
CA GLY A 206 -6.45 -19.21 -3.66
C GLY A 206 -7.77 -19.91 -3.90
#